data_8a820273af7382c8ebd4b00a5ec463bd
#
_entry.id   8a820273af7382c8ebd4b00a5ec463bd
#
_cell.length_a   1.000
_cell.length_b   1.000
_cell.length_c   1.000
_cell.angle_alpha   90.00
_cell.angle_beta   90.00
_cell.angle_gamma   90.00
#
_symmetry.space_group_name_H-M   'P 1'
#
loop_
_entity.id
_entity.type
_entity.pdbx_description
1 polymer ?
#
loop_
_entity_poly.entity_id
_entity_poly.type
_entity_poly.pdbx_seq_one_letter_code
_entity_poly.pdbx_strand_id
1 'polypeptide(L)'
;MVYDVNALLNHINRIRKEIGHEEVNIDIKEVLYDIDTNEMWIITNDRPDKSAIIGKGGWVVGRLREELEIGSIHVESYSDFLQKEYRMNLSLNKLNSFVNENKDNLDYGSFIALNNLIDILKIKLENLYSFNFYKYFKDLEEGPYGYFEAEKPAAIVALSGGTDSSFSLILAKKLGFNPIAVTVDPGTIVLPKQFKHNIDKLVSELDVPHEYIEVDYSDLIEESFTGRFHPCGRCSKIIEDTLYKYALENEIPIVIFGDMLATGSQCITEQICNFDENTKNESTDVDKEVENNKIIRLNLPASLSVSKLENKSLTSHYNLIKFKGFGCPLLYEVHKKFPHMKRYSIQRILRETRSGVLEPGEALDLIWSFYNTD
;
A
#
# COMPACT_ATOMS: atom_id res chain seq x y z
N MET A 1 -19.04 -24.92 -1.65
CA MET A 1 -20.38 -25.29 -2.22
C MET A 1 -20.56 -24.45 -3.48
N VAL A 2 -20.87 -25.07 -4.63
CA VAL A 2 -21.11 -24.32 -5.87
C VAL A 2 -22.55 -23.82 -5.82
N TYR A 3 -22.74 -22.51 -5.72
CA TYR A 3 -24.07 -21.90 -5.83
C TYR A 3 -24.55 -21.97 -7.28
N ASP A 4 -25.80 -22.35 -7.48
CA ASP A 4 -26.41 -22.30 -8.82
C ASP A 4 -26.63 -20.81 -9.20
N VAL A 5 -25.84 -20.36 -10.17
CA VAL A 5 -25.88 -18.97 -10.67
C VAL A 5 -27.25 -18.61 -11.20
N ASN A 6 -27.95 -19.55 -11.87
CA ASN A 6 -29.31 -19.31 -12.42
C ASN A 6 -30.34 -19.13 -11.30
N ALA A 7 -30.28 -19.96 -10.25
CA ALA A 7 -31.12 -19.80 -9.07
C ALA A 7 -30.88 -18.47 -8.38
N LEU A 8 -29.62 -18.05 -8.25
CA LEU A 8 -29.23 -16.77 -7.67
C LEU A 8 -29.75 -15.58 -8.50
N LEU A 9 -29.63 -15.62 -9.84
CA LEU A 9 -30.15 -14.61 -10.74
C LEU A 9 -31.67 -14.48 -10.66
N ASN A 10 -32.38 -15.59 -10.61
CA ASN A 10 -33.84 -15.59 -10.44
C ASN A 10 -34.23 -14.95 -9.11
N HIS A 11 -33.49 -15.22 -8.05
CA HIS A 11 -33.70 -14.63 -6.73
C HIS A 11 -33.48 -13.11 -6.75
N ILE A 12 -32.36 -12.65 -7.32
CA ILE A 12 -32.04 -11.23 -7.48
C ILE A 12 -33.13 -10.52 -8.29
N ASN A 13 -33.53 -11.06 -9.43
CA ASN A 13 -34.56 -10.46 -10.28
C ASN A 13 -35.94 -10.42 -9.59
N ARG A 14 -36.29 -11.42 -8.80
CA ARG A 14 -37.51 -11.42 -7.99
C ARG A 14 -37.46 -10.25 -6.97
N ILE A 15 -36.37 -10.12 -6.21
CA ILE A 15 -36.22 -9.03 -5.24
C ILE A 15 -36.27 -7.67 -5.94
N ARG A 16 -35.67 -7.52 -7.12
CA ARG A 16 -35.72 -6.28 -7.90
C ARG A 16 -37.15 -5.91 -8.31
N LYS A 17 -37.96 -6.89 -8.75
CA LYS A 17 -39.37 -6.66 -9.08
C LYS A 17 -40.21 -6.22 -7.89
N GLU A 18 -39.97 -6.78 -6.69
CA GLU A 18 -40.67 -6.41 -5.46
C GLU A 18 -40.51 -4.91 -5.10
N ILE A 19 -39.39 -4.29 -5.51
CA ILE A 19 -39.14 -2.85 -5.29
C ILE A 19 -39.42 -1.98 -6.51
N GLY A 20 -40.10 -2.53 -7.51
CA GLY A 20 -40.53 -1.79 -8.71
C GLY A 20 -39.42 -1.56 -9.74
N HIS A 21 -38.32 -2.31 -9.67
CA HIS A 21 -37.28 -2.29 -10.68
C HIS A 21 -37.59 -3.34 -11.80
N GLU A 22 -37.18 -3.00 -13.00
CA GLU A 22 -37.28 -3.93 -14.13
C GLU A 22 -36.33 -5.12 -13.97
N GLU A 23 -36.70 -6.24 -14.58
CA GLU A 23 -35.84 -7.40 -14.73
C GLU A 23 -34.68 -7.02 -15.67
N VAL A 24 -33.46 -7.39 -15.30
CA VAL A 24 -32.26 -7.16 -16.10
C VAL A 24 -31.50 -8.45 -16.29
N ASN A 25 -30.87 -8.57 -17.43
CA ASN A 25 -29.90 -9.63 -17.65
C ASN A 25 -28.60 -9.22 -16.97
N ILE A 26 -28.22 -9.97 -15.94
CA ILE A 26 -27.01 -9.74 -15.15
C ILE A 26 -26.02 -10.84 -15.48
N ASP A 27 -24.81 -10.46 -15.87
CA ASP A 27 -23.73 -11.39 -16.18
C ASP A 27 -22.84 -11.60 -14.95
N ILE A 28 -23.03 -12.75 -14.29
CA ILE A 28 -22.24 -13.18 -13.13
C ILE A 28 -21.11 -14.07 -13.64
N LYS A 29 -19.86 -13.62 -13.43
CA LYS A 29 -18.65 -14.35 -13.78
C LYS A 29 -18.40 -15.53 -12.84
N GLU A 30 -18.55 -15.30 -11.51
CA GLU A 30 -18.19 -16.26 -10.48
C GLU A 30 -18.95 -16.00 -9.19
N VAL A 31 -19.23 -17.05 -8.43
CA VAL A 31 -19.76 -16.95 -7.07
C VAL A 31 -18.87 -17.79 -6.15
N LEU A 32 -18.29 -17.15 -5.15
CA LEU A 32 -17.47 -17.78 -4.12
C LEU A 32 -18.23 -17.74 -2.80
N TYR A 33 -18.22 -18.83 -2.06
CA TYR A 33 -18.84 -18.90 -0.73
C TYR A 33 -17.90 -19.59 0.25
N ASP A 34 -17.53 -18.85 1.30
CA ASP A 34 -16.77 -19.35 2.43
C ASP A 34 -17.75 -19.76 3.54
N ILE A 35 -17.82 -21.06 3.80
CA ILE A 35 -18.73 -21.64 4.80
C ILE A 35 -18.29 -21.33 6.23
N ASP A 36 -16.97 -21.18 6.45
CA ASP A 36 -16.41 -20.97 7.79
C ASP A 36 -16.66 -19.55 8.30
N THR A 37 -16.65 -18.58 7.39
CA THR A 37 -16.94 -17.17 7.71
C THR A 37 -18.38 -16.79 7.39
N ASN A 38 -19.14 -17.63 6.72
CA ASN A 38 -20.47 -17.34 6.17
C ASN A 38 -20.48 -16.08 5.29
N GLU A 39 -19.49 -15.96 4.41
CA GLU A 39 -19.32 -14.84 3.49
C GLU A 39 -19.46 -15.31 2.04
N MET A 40 -20.10 -14.48 1.21
CA MET A 40 -20.27 -14.72 -0.22
C MET A 40 -19.70 -13.59 -1.05
N TRP A 41 -18.98 -13.92 -2.12
CA TRP A 41 -18.55 -12.98 -3.16
C TRP A 41 -19.31 -13.27 -4.44
N ILE A 42 -20.04 -12.28 -4.97
CA ILE A 42 -20.69 -12.33 -6.27
C ILE A 42 -19.88 -11.45 -7.21
N ILE A 43 -19.20 -12.07 -8.17
CA ILE A 43 -18.33 -11.39 -9.12
C ILE A 43 -19.06 -11.25 -10.44
N THR A 44 -19.34 -10.01 -10.84
CA THR A 44 -19.93 -9.69 -12.15
C THR A 44 -18.82 -9.39 -13.16
N ASN A 45 -19.14 -9.41 -14.44
CA ASN A 45 -18.15 -9.04 -15.45
C ASN A 45 -17.86 -7.53 -15.43
N ASP A 46 -18.88 -6.67 -15.21
CA ASP A 46 -18.72 -5.22 -15.23
C ASP A 46 -19.57 -4.52 -14.17
N ARG A 47 -19.30 -3.23 -13.96
CA ARG A 47 -19.94 -2.36 -12.95
C ARG A 47 -21.46 -2.20 -13.08
N PRO A 48 -22.07 -2.12 -14.28
CA PRO A 48 -23.52 -2.10 -14.38
C PRO A 48 -24.20 -3.28 -13.71
N ASP A 49 -23.67 -4.49 -13.89
CA ASP A 49 -24.18 -5.70 -13.28
C ASP A 49 -23.99 -5.71 -11.75
N LYS A 50 -22.79 -5.29 -11.28
CA LYS A 50 -22.53 -5.04 -9.85
C LYS A 50 -23.57 -4.11 -9.26
N SER A 51 -23.84 -2.99 -9.93
CA SER A 51 -24.83 -1.99 -9.47
C SER A 51 -26.25 -2.56 -9.45
N ALA A 52 -26.61 -3.41 -10.41
CA ALA A 52 -27.92 -4.05 -10.47
C ALA A 52 -28.14 -5.03 -9.32
N ILE A 53 -27.10 -5.76 -8.88
CA ILE A 53 -27.16 -6.67 -7.73
C ILE A 53 -27.18 -5.89 -6.41
N ILE A 54 -26.40 -4.81 -6.28
CA ILE A 54 -26.40 -3.98 -5.06
C ILE A 54 -27.77 -3.31 -4.88
N GLY A 55 -28.33 -2.76 -5.96
CA GLY A 55 -29.56 -2.01 -5.96
C GLY A 55 -29.43 -0.64 -5.27
N LYS A 56 -30.48 0.19 -5.35
CA LYS A 56 -30.49 1.54 -4.75
C LYS A 56 -30.30 1.45 -3.22
N GLY A 57 -29.25 2.08 -2.73
CA GLY A 57 -28.92 2.10 -1.29
C GLY A 57 -28.56 0.73 -0.71
N GLY A 58 -28.16 -0.24 -1.54
CA GLY A 58 -27.82 -1.59 -1.09
C GLY A 58 -29.02 -2.48 -0.75
N TRP A 59 -30.24 -2.06 -1.11
CA TRP A 59 -31.47 -2.74 -0.68
C TRP A 59 -31.59 -4.15 -1.27
N VAL A 60 -31.23 -4.35 -2.55
CA VAL A 60 -31.32 -5.67 -3.20
C VAL A 60 -30.36 -6.66 -2.57
N VAL A 61 -29.10 -6.28 -2.41
CA VAL A 61 -28.09 -7.15 -1.78
C VAL A 61 -28.38 -7.38 -0.29
N GLY A 62 -28.91 -6.38 0.42
CA GLY A 62 -29.33 -6.52 1.81
C GLY A 62 -30.45 -7.55 1.96
N ARG A 63 -31.47 -7.47 1.10
CA ARG A 63 -32.58 -8.43 1.09
C ARG A 63 -32.12 -9.83 0.70
N LEU A 64 -31.26 -9.93 -0.31
CA LEU A 64 -30.65 -11.18 -0.74
C LEU A 64 -29.88 -11.87 0.39
N ARG A 65 -29.10 -11.08 1.16
CA ARG A 65 -28.35 -11.56 2.33
C ARG A 65 -29.28 -12.17 3.40
N GLU A 66 -30.38 -11.46 3.71
CA GLU A 66 -31.36 -11.91 4.69
C GLU A 66 -32.04 -13.22 4.25
N GLU A 67 -32.48 -13.30 2.99
CA GLU A 67 -33.22 -14.46 2.48
C GLU A 67 -32.34 -15.71 2.29
N LEU A 68 -31.04 -15.52 2.02
CA LEU A 68 -30.08 -16.61 1.92
C LEU A 68 -29.43 -16.96 3.27
N GLU A 69 -29.74 -16.22 4.35
CA GLU A 69 -29.16 -16.37 5.69
C GLU A 69 -27.62 -16.29 5.69
N ILE A 70 -27.07 -15.44 4.79
CA ILE A 70 -25.62 -15.23 4.65
C ILE A 70 -25.16 -14.09 5.57
N GLY A 71 -24.04 -14.24 6.24
CA GLY A 71 -23.48 -13.24 7.15
C GLY A 71 -23.07 -11.95 6.42
N SER A 72 -22.39 -12.09 5.29
CA SER A 72 -21.99 -10.95 4.45
C SER A 72 -22.01 -11.33 2.96
N ILE A 73 -22.49 -10.41 2.11
CA ILE A 73 -22.42 -10.56 0.64
C ILE A 73 -21.59 -9.41 0.08
N HIS A 74 -20.48 -9.75 -0.56
CA HIS A 74 -19.62 -8.84 -1.30
C HIS A 74 -19.96 -8.93 -2.79
N VAL A 75 -20.33 -7.81 -3.39
CA VAL A 75 -20.59 -7.74 -4.82
C VAL A 75 -19.48 -6.98 -5.49
N GLU A 76 -18.76 -7.64 -6.39
CA GLU A 76 -17.58 -7.06 -7.03
C GLU A 76 -17.69 -7.16 -8.56
N SER A 77 -16.98 -6.26 -9.25
CA SER A 77 -16.87 -6.27 -10.70
C SER A 77 -15.47 -6.74 -11.10
N TYR A 78 -15.37 -7.74 -11.95
CA TYR A 78 -14.08 -8.22 -12.46
C TYR A 78 -13.31 -7.12 -13.20
N SER A 79 -14.02 -6.22 -13.90
CA SER A 79 -13.40 -5.10 -14.59
C SER A 79 -12.61 -4.18 -13.65
N ASP A 80 -12.99 -4.10 -12.36
CA ASP A 80 -12.26 -3.32 -11.34
C ASP A 80 -10.96 -4.01 -10.90
N PHE A 81 -10.88 -5.33 -11.07
CA PHE A 81 -9.73 -6.14 -10.68
C PHE A 81 -8.74 -6.39 -11.81
N LEU A 82 -9.15 -6.27 -13.08
CA LEU A 82 -8.27 -6.49 -14.24
C LEU A 82 -6.94 -5.75 -14.17
N GLN A 83 -6.98 -4.46 -13.82
CA GLN A 83 -5.78 -3.66 -13.69
C GLN A 83 -4.94 -4.11 -12.49
N LYS A 84 -5.58 -4.46 -11.39
CA LYS A 84 -4.93 -4.93 -10.15
C LYS A 84 -4.21 -6.26 -10.39
N GLU A 85 -4.90 -7.22 -11.00
CA GLU A 85 -4.36 -8.52 -11.40
C GLU A 85 -3.17 -8.36 -12.35
N TYR A 86 -3.32 -7.55 -13.40
CA TYR A 86 -2.25 -7.26 -14.35
C TYR A 86 -1.00 -6.67 -13.66
N ARG A 87 -1.19 -5.70 -12.76
CA ARG A 87 -0.09 -5.06 -12.03
C ARG A 87 0.59 -6.03 -11.07
N MET A 88 -0.15 -6.91 -10.40
CA MET A 88 0.41 -7.97 -9.55
C MET A 88 1.22 -8.98 -10.36
N ASN A 89 0.76 -9.39 -11.55
CA ASN A 89 1.52 -10.25 -12.44
C ASN A 89 2.83 -9.59 -12.91
N LEU A 90 2.83 -8.28 -13.23
CA LEU A 90 4.06 -7.55 -13.55
C LEU A 90 5.03 -7.52 -12.35
N SER A 91 4.52 -7.30 -11.14
CA SER A 91 5.32 -7.33 -9.92
C SER A 91 5.90 -8.71 -9.66
N LEU A 92 5.10 -9.77 -9.83
CA LEU A 92 5.53 -11.15 -9.66
C LEU A 92 6.67 -11.51 -10.62
N ASN A 93 6.55 -11.13 -11.90
CA ASN A 93 7.60 -11.37 -12.89
C ASN A 93 8.89 -10.60 -12.51
N LYS A 94 8.76 -9.34 -12.09
CA LYS A 94 9.92 -8.51 -11.71
C LYS A 94 10.62 -9.04 -10.46
N LEU A 95 9.86 -9.43 -9.43
CA LEU A 95 10.41 -10.00 -8.20
C LEU A 95 11.13 -11.32 -8.46
N ASN A 96 10.53 -12.23 -9.25
CA ASN A 96 11.18 -13.49 -9.63
C ASN A 96 12.48 -13.26 -10.40
N SER A 97 12.48 -12.36 -11.40
CA SER A 97 13.71 -12.01 -12.13
C SER A 97 14.78 -11.44 -11.20
N PHE A 98 14.39 -10.48 -10.34
CA PHE A 98 15.31 -9.83 -9.41
C PHE A 98 15.96 -10.83 -8.44
N VAL A 99 15.18 -11.71 -7.83
CA VAL A 99 15.67 -12.72 -6.88
C VAL A 99 16.63 -13.69 -7.59
N ASN A 100 16.28 -14.12 -8.82
CA ASN A 100 17.14 -15.03 -9.59
C ASN A 100 18.47 -14.37 -10.01
N GLU A 101 18.44 -13.11 -10.43
CA GLU A 101 19.62 -12.35 -10.88
C GLU A 101 20.55 -11.98 -9.71
N ASN A 102 20.00 -11.81 -8.50
CA ASN A 102 20.75 -11.35 -7.32
C ASN A 102 20.94 -12.44 -6.24
N LYS A 103 20.68 -13.70 -6.57
CA LYS A 103 20.69 -14.81 -5.58
C LYS A 103 22.01 -14.92 -4.80
N ASP A 104 23.14 -14.66 -5.45
CA ASP A 104 24.47 -14.79 -4.86
C ASP A 104 24.92 -13.53 -4.10
N ASN A 105 24.21 -12.40 -4.30
CA ASN A 105 24.52 -11.09 -3.70
C ASN A 105 23.61 -10.75 -2.50
N LEU A 106 22.47 -11.43 -2.38
CA LEU A 106 21.55 -11.25 -1.26
C LEU A 106 22.00 -12.05 -0.04
N ASP A 107 21.93 -11.44 1.13
CA ASP A 107 22.03 -12.20 2.37
C ASP A 107 20.86 -13.22 2.49
N TYR A 108 21.07 -14.27 3.26
CA TYR A 108 20.11 -15.37 3.35
C TYR A 108 18.73 -14.91 3.87
N GLY A 109 18.70 -14.00 4.86
CA GLY A 109 17.45 -13.45 5.40
C GLY A 109 16.66 -12.65 4.37
N SER A 110 17.31 -11.75 3.66
CA SER A 110 16.71 -10.97 2.57
C SER A 110 16.22 -11.85 1.43
N PHE A 111 16.98 -12.90 1.07
CA PHE A 111 16.56 -13.87 0.07
C PHE A 111 15.26 -14.59 0.49
N ILE A 112 15.18 -15.08 1.74
CA ILE A 112 13.97 -15.72 2.26
C ILE A 112 12.80 -14.73 2.28
N ALA A 113 12.99 -13.52 2.80
CA ALA A 113 11.93 -12.52 2.89
C ALA A 113 11.36 -12.12 1.53
N LEU A 114 12.19 -11.99 0.49
CA LEU A 114 11.74 -11.75 -0.88
C LEU A 114 10.97 -12.94 -1.47
N ASN A 115 11.37 -14.18 -1.18
CA ASN A 115 10.60 -15.37 -1.58
C ASN A 115 9.25 -15.41 -0.86
N ASN A 116 9.19 -15.07 0.43
CA ASN A 116 7.93 -14.96 1.17
C ASN A 116 7.00 -13.90 0.55
N LEU A 117 7.57 -12.77 0.07
CA LEU A 117 6.82 -11.76 -0.67
C LEU A 117 6.27 -12.30 -2.00
N ILE A 118 7.06 -13.09 -2.71
CA ILE A 118 6.64 -13.76 -3.95
C ILE A 118 5.49 -14.73 -3.67
N ASP A 119 5.57 -15.50 -2.60
CA ASP A 119 4.57 -16.52 -2.28
C ASP A 119 3.24 -15.89 -1.82
N ILE A 120 3.28 -14.85 -0.98
CA ILE A 120 2.06 -14.12 -0.62
C ILE A 120 1.42 -13.45 -1.85
N LEU A 121 2.22 -12.97 -2.80
CA LEU A 121 1.73 -12.39 -4.05
C LEU A 121 1.03 -13.45 -4.93
N LYS A 122 1.57 -14.66 -5.02
CA LYS A 122 0.92 -15.79 -5.72
C LYS A 122 -0.41 -16.16 -5.07
N ILE A 123 -0.42 -16.32 -3.73
CA ILE A 123 -1.64 -16.64 -2.97
C ILE A 123 -2.69 -15.55 -3.14
N LYS A 124 -2.28 -14.27 -3.15
CA LYS A 124 -3.19 -13.15 -3.39
C LYS A 124 -3.77 -13.16 -4.81
N LEU A 125 -2.98 -13.56 -5.82
CA LEU A 125 -3.45 -13.72 -7.20
C LEU A 125 -4.47 -14.86 -7.33
N GLU A 126 -4.29 -15.97 -6.61
CA GLU A 126 -5.22 -17.10 -6.56
C GLU A 126 -6.52 -16.75 -5.81
N ASN A 127 -6.47 -15.80 -4.86
CA ASN A 127 -7.59 -15.36 -4.03
C ASN A 127 -7.93 -13.89 -4.28
N LEU A 128 -8.05 -13.48 -5.53
CA LEU A 128 -8.10 -12.09 -5.97
C LEU A 128 -9.14 -11.22 -5.25
N TYR A 129 -10.29 -11.78 -4.88
CA TYR A 129 -11.41 -11.07 -4.26
C TYR A 129 -11.47 -11.19 -2.74
N SER A 130 -11.07 -12.34 -2.21
CA SER A 130 -11.25 -12.70 -0.80
C SER A 130 -9.97 -12.69 0.04
N PHE A 131 -8.83 -12.30 -0.55
CA PHE A 131 -7.57 -12.27 0.18
C PHE A 131 -7.59 -11.27 1.33
N ASN A 132 -7.20 -11.72 2.52
CA ASN A 132 -7.14 -10.90 3.73
C ASN A 132 -5.80 -11.08 4.43
N PHE A 133 -4.99 -10.01 4.52
CA PHE A 133 -3.66 -10.03 5.16
C PHE A 133 -3.70 -10.46 6.62
N TYR A 134 -4.70 -9.99 7.39
CA TYR A 134 -4.79 -10.33 8.82
C TYR A 134 -5.08 -11.83 9.01
N LYS A 135 -6.07 -12.37 8.28
CA LYS A 135 -6.38 -13.81 8.32
C LYS A 135 -5.15 -14.63 7.90
N TYR A 136 -4.53 -14.27 6.78
CA TYR A 136 -3.32 -14.94 6.28
C TYR A 136 -2.21 -15.02 7.34
N PHE A 137 -1.87 -13.91 7.98
CA PHE A 137 -0.80 -13.88 8.98
C PHE A 137 -1.21 -14.50 10.32
N LYS A 138 -2.50 -14.50 10.68
CA LYS A 138 -2.99 -15.20 11.87
C LYS A 138 -2.91 -16.72 11.71
N ASP A 139 -3.26 -17.22 10.53
CA ASP A 139 -3.21 -18.65 10.23
C ASP A 139 -1.75 -19.16 10.16
N LEU A 140 -0.77 -18.26 10.01
CA LEU A 140 0.67 -18.57 9.99
C LEU A 140 1.36 -18.48 11.36
N GLU A 141 0.67 -18.11 12.44
CA GLU A 141 1.28 -17.97 13.78
C GLU A 141 1.94 -19.28 14.30
N GLU A 142 1.68 -20.44 13.67
CA GLU A 142 2.32 -21.72 13.93
C GLU A 142 3.25 -22.22 12.81
N GLY A 143 3.54 -21.43 11.76
CA GLY A 143 4.18 -21.92 10.54
C GLY A 143 5.26 -21.02 9.90
N PRO A 144 5.68 -21.28 8.69
CA PRO A 144 7.02 -21.49 8.17
C PRO A 144 7.94 -20.28 8.03
N TYR A 145 7.52 -19.07 8.38
CA TYR A 145 8.40 -17.91 8.34
C TYR A 145 9.21 -17.82 9.64
N GLY A 146 10.21 -18.69 9.76
CA GLY A 146 11.16 -18.65 10.87
C GLY A 146 11.73 -17.22 10.99
N TYR A 147 11.61 -16.64 12.18
CA TYR A 147 12.39 -15.46 12.53
C TYR A 147 13.86 -15.86 12.48
N PHE A 148 14.59 -15.40 11.48
CA PHE A 148 16.03 -15.38 11.53
C PHE A 148 16.42 -14.19 12.40
N GLU A 149 16.84 -14.44 13.62
CA GLU A 149 17.57 -13.45 14.42
C GLU A 149 18.93 -13.24 13.75
N ALA A 150 18.97 -12.34 12.78
CA ALA A 150 20.23 -11.84 12.28
C ALA A 150 20.73 -10.78 13.26
N GLU A 151 22.02 -10.80 13.58
CA GLU A 151 22.66 -9.83 14.49
C GLU A 151 22.56 -8.40 13.98
N LYS A 152 22.40 -8.20 12.66
CA LYS A 152 22.26 -6.89 12.02
C LYS A 152 20.94 -6.76 11.28
N PRO A 153 20.32 -5.56 11.23
CA PRO A 153 19.18 -5.29 10.37
C PRO A 153 19.53 -5.53 8.90
N ALA A 154 18.64 -6.20 8.17
CA ALA A 154 18.82 -6.48 6.74
C ALA A 154 18.07 -5.50 5.83
N ALA A 155 17.13 -4.72 6.38
CA ALA A 155 16.36 -3.74 5.63
C ALA A 155 16.00 -2.51 6.49
N ILE A 156 15.97 -1.34 5.87
CA ILE A 156 15.41 -0.12 6.44
C ILE A 156 13.94 -0.03 5.99
N VAL A 157 13.03 0.31 6.91
CA VAL A 157 11.66 0.70 6.55
C VAL A 157 11.48 2.19 6.79
N ALA A 158 11.18 2.93 5.74
CA ALA A 158 10.83 4.35 5.80
C ALA A 158 9.51 4.54 6.57
N LEU A 159 9.58 4.97 7.84
CA LEU A 159 8.43 5.07 8.72
C LEU A 159 8.05 6.52 8.98
N SER A 160 6.87 6.94 8.51
CA SER A 160 6.34 8.30 8.68
C SER A 160 5.19 8.41 9.69
N GLY A 161 4.79 7.30 10.34
CA GLY A 161 3.63 7.22 11.22
C GLY A 161 2.28 7.30 10.51
N GLY A 162 2.27 7.40 9.19
CA GLY A 162 1.07 7.28 8.35
C GLY A 162 0.71 5.82 8.10
N THR A 163 -0.53 5.55 7.68
CA THR A 163 -1.07 4.19 7.49
C THR A 163 -0.23 3.36 6.51
N ASP A 164 0.24 3.95 5.41
CA ASP A 164 0.96 3.22 4.37
C ASP A 164 2.35 2.74 4.82
N SER A 165 3.09 3.61 5.50
CA SER A 165 4.40 3.25 6.06
C SER A 165 4.27 2.29 7.24
N SER A 166 3.23 2.43 8.06
CA SER A 166 2.92 1.48 9.14
C SER A 166 2.60 0.09 8.60
N PHE A 167 1.80 0.01 7.54
CA PHE A 167 1.53 -1.25 6.84
C PHE A 167 2.83 -1.89 6.34
N SER A 168 3.74 -1.08 5.74
CA SER A 168 5.01 -1.58 5.23
C SER A 168 5.90 -2.14 6.34
N LEU A 169 5.94 -1.51 7.52
CA LEU A 169 6.71 -2.02 8.65
C LEU A 169 6.15 -3.34 9.18
N ILE A 170 4.82 -3.43 9.37
CA ILE A 170 4.14 -4.65 9.80
C ILE A 170 4.44 -5.78 8.82
N LEU A 171 4.28 -5.50 7.53
CA LEU A 171 4.48 -6.50 6.48
C LEU A 171 5.94 -6.92 6.38
N ALA A 172 6.90 -5.98 6.43
CA ALA A 172 8.33 -6.28 6.39
C ALA A 172 8.74 -7.21 7.55
N LYS A 173 8.28 -6.92 8.78
CA LYS A 173 8.53 -7.78 9.95
C LYS A 173 7.92 -9.18 9.74
N LYS A 174 6.66 -9.25 9.28
CA LYS A 174 5.95 -10.51 9.03
C LYS A 174 6.58 -11.36 7.91
N LEU A 175 7.17 -10.73 6.91
CA LEU A 175 7.87 -11.41 5.82
C LEU A 175 9.30 -11.87 6.20
N GLY A 176 9.83 -11.43 7.33
CA GLY A 176 11.15 -11.85 7.81
C GLY A 176 12.32 -10.98 7.34
N PHE A 177 12.09 -9.72 6.94
CA PHE A 177 13.15 -8.80 6.53
C PHE A 177 14.10 -8.36 7.66
N ASN A 178 13.84 -8.68 8.91
CA ASN A 178 14.59 -8.16 10.07
C ASN A 178 14.82 -6.65 9.97
N PRO A 179 13.75 -5.81 9.99
CA PRO A 179 13.84 -4.39 9.68
C PRO A 179 14.35 -3.54 10.83
N ILE A 180 15.05 -2.45 10.49
CA ILE A 180 15.09 -1.23 11.31
C ILE A 180 14.14 -0.20 10.74
N ALA A 181 13.30 0.42 11.57
CA ALA A 181 12.47 1.53 11.14
C ALA A 181 13.28 2.83 11.23
N VAL A 182 13.25 3.63 10.18
CA VAL A 182 13.92 4.94 10.14
C VAL A 182 12.94 6.03 9.79
N THR A 183 12.90 7.07 10.60
CA THR A 183 12.03 8.23 10.41
C THR A 183 12.87 9.48 10.16
N VAL A 184 12.68 10.09 9.00
CA VAL A 184 13.21 11.43 8.73
C VAL A 184 12.33 12.45 9.44
N ASP A 185 12.89 13.22 10.35
CA ASP A 185 12.19 14.22 11.17
C ASP A 185 12.48 15.66 10.71
N PRO A 186 11.62 16.26 9.91
CA PRO A 186 11.77 17.63 9.43
C PRO A 186 11.07 18.66 10.35
N GLY A 187 10.71 18.27 11.56
CA GLY A 187 9.97 19.08 12.49
C GLY A 187 8.43 18.94 12.38
N THR A 188 7.75 19.59 13.33
CA THR A 188 6.31 19.36 13.59
C THR A 188 5.35 19.83 12.49
N ILE A 189 5.79 20.70 11.60
CA ILE A 189 4.99 21.17 10.46
C ILE A 189 4.81 20.08 9.38
N VAL A 190 5.72 19.11 9.33
CA VAL A 190 5.64 17.97 8.41
C VAL A 190 5.36 16.67 9.17
N LEU A 191 5.99 16.46 10.32
CA LEU A 191 5.82 15.31 11.19
C LEU A 191 5.19 15.71 12.54
N PRO A 192 3.86 15.83 12.62
CA PRO A 192 3.15 16.18 13.86
C PRO A 192 3.40 15.19 15.00
N LYS A 193 3.25 15.63 16.25
CA LYS A 193 3.44 14.79 17.43
C LYS A 193 2.59 13.51 17.44
N GLN A 194 1.40 13.56 16.86
CA GLN A 194 0.52 12.39 16.76
C GLN A 194 1.13 11.29 15.86
N PHE A 195 1.85 11.68 14.78
CA PHE A 195 2.55 10.72 13.93
C PHE A 195 3.73 10.10 14.69
N LYS A 196 4.49 10.89 15.45
CA LYS A 196 5.56 10.38 16.33
C LYS A 196 5.00 9.38 17.35
N HIS A 197 3.84 9.67 17.95
CA HIS A 197 3.19 8.73 18.86
C HIS A 197 2.83 7.39 18.17
N ASN A 198 2.31 7.44 16.94
CA ASN A 198 2.04 6.21 16.17
C ASN A 198 3.32 5.44 15.86
N ILE A 199 4.40 6.14 15.52
CA ILE A 199 5.73 5.54 15.27
C ILE A 199 6.20 4.80 16.51
N ASP A 200 6.32 5.52 17.64
CA ASP A 200 6.86 4.98 18.89
C ASP A 200 6.03 3.78 19.38
N LYS A 201 4.71 3.88 19.28
CA LYS A 201 3.79 2.78 19.63
C LYS A 201 4.03 1.56 18.74
N LEU A 202 4.03 1.75 17.43
CA LEU A 202 4.11 0.65 16.46
C LEU A 202 5.45 -0.09 16.55
N VAL A 203 6.57 0.64 16.66
CA VAL A 203 7.90 0.01 16.77
C VAL A 203 8.04 -0.77 18.08
N SER A 204 7.45 -0.25 19.17
CA SER A 204 7.41 -0.95 20.47
C SER A 204 6.55 -2.22 20.39
N GLU A 205 5.35 -2.18 19.77
CA GLU A 205 4.48 -3.35 19.64
C GLU A 205 5.08 -4.44 18.73
N LEU A 206 5.85 -4.04 17.72
CA LEU A 206 6.50 -4.97 16.78
C LEU A 206 7.88 -5.44 17.24
N ASP A 207 8.40 -4.90 18.33
CA ASP A 207 9.79 -5.12 18.77
C ASP A 207 10.77 -4.89 17.60
N VAL A 208 10.74 -3.69 17.02
CA VAL A 208 11.59 -3.27 15.89
C VAL A 208 12.46 -2.10 16.34
N PRO A 209 13.78 -2.16 16.11
CA PRO A 209 14.66 -1.01 16.38
C PRO A 209 14.24 0.18 15.51
N HIS A 210 14.36 1.38 16.09
CA HIS A 210 13.92 2.61 15.42
C HIS A 210 14.88 3.76 15.64
N GLU A 211 15.05 4.59 14.61
CA GLU A 211 15.87 5.80 14.66
C GLU A 211 15.16 6.99 14.01
N TYR A 212 15.28 8.16 14.66
CA TYR A 212 14.89 9.46 14.11
C TYR A 212 16.11 10.16 13.52
N ILE A 213 16.04 10.60 12.26
CA ILE A 213 17.07 11.43 11.61
C ILE A 213 16.51 12.84 11.45
N GLU A 214 17.04 13.77 12.21
CA GLU A 214 16.66 15.19 12.10
C GLU A 214 17.23 15.80 10.82
N VAL A 215 16.38 16.50 10.05
CA VAL A 215 16.75 17.16 8.81
C VAL A 215 16.14 18.55 8.78
N ASP A 216 16.97 19.56 8.45
CA ASP A 216 16.51 20.93 8.30
C ASP A 216 15.71 21.12 7.01
N TYR A 217 14.45 21.52 7.16
CA TYR A 217 13.51 21.81 6.06
C TYR A 217 13.25 23.32 5.88
N SER A 218 14.06 24.18 6.52
CA SER A 218 13.83 25.64 6.49
C SER A 218 13.71 26.17 5.07
N ASP A 219 14.64 25.83 4.19
CA ASP A 219 14.64 26.27 2.78
C ASP A 219 13.41 25.71 2.03
N LEU A 220 13.09 24.43 2.22
CA LEU A 220 11.91 23.80 1.57
C LEU A 220 10.62 24.47 2.03
N ILE A 221 10.49 24.78 3.30
CA ILE A 221 9.33 25.46 3.88
C ILE A 221 9.21 26.87 3.30
N GLU A 222 10.27 27.64 3.31
CA GLU A 222 10.30 29.00 2.77
C GLU A 222 9.92 29.03 1.28
N GLU A 223 10.56 28.18 0.47
CA GLU A 223 10.25 28.07 -0.96
C GLU A 223 8.83 27.58 -1.23
N SER A 224 8.27 26.70 -0.40
CA SER A 224 6.88 26.23 -0.53
C SER A 224 5.89 27.39 -0.39
N PHE A 225 6.20 28.37 0.44
CA PHE A 225 5.39 29.57 0.62
C PHE A 225 5.58 30.65 -0.46
N THR A 226 6.34 30.37 -1.51
CA THR A 226 6.35 31.19 -2.75
C THR A 226 5.23 30.86 -3.71
N GLY A 227 4.59 29.68 -3.60
CA GLY A 227 3.54 29.22 -4.50
C GLY A 227 4.04 28.80 -5.89
N ARG A 228 5.35 28.63 -6.09
CA ARG A 228 5.94 28.29 -7.40
C ARG A 228 5.97 26.79 -7.68
N PHE A 229 6.04 25.96 -6.64
CA PHE A 229 6.05 24.49 -6.77
C PHE A 229 5.32 23.81 -5.62
N HIS A 230 4.90 22.57 -5.87
CA HIS A 230 4.26 21.74 -4.86
C HIS A 230 5.31 21.09 -3.96
N PRO A 231 5.22 21.20 -2.61
CA PRO A 231 6.30 20.79 -1.69
C PRO A 231 6.62 19.30 -1.72
N CYS A 232 5.63 18.44 -1.98
CA CYS A 232 5.79 16.99 -1.82
C CYS A 232 6.91 16.37 -2.66
N GLY A 233 7.16 16.86 -3.88
CA GLY A 233 8.22 16.31 -4.73
C GLY A 233 9.62 16.49 -4.13
N ARG A 234 9.93 17.69 -3.63
CA ARG A 234 11.21 17.98 -2.97
C ARG A 234 11.30 17.29 -1.60
N CYS A 235 10.21 17.30 -0.83
CA CYS A 235 10.14 16.58 0.43
C CYS A 235 10.45 15.09 0.25
N SER A 236 9.83 14.43 -0.74
CA SER A 236 10.11 13.02 -1.03
C SER A 236 11.57 12.79 -1.41
N LYS A 237 12.16 13.70 -2.20
CA LYS A 237 13.57 13.59 -2.60
C LYS A 237 14.51 13.67 -1.40
N ILE A 238 14.30 14.64 -0.49
CA ILE A 238 15.12 14.77 0.73
C ILE A 238 14.99 13.52 1.60
N ILE A 239 13.77 12.99 1.78
CA ILE A 239 13.55 11.75 2.54
C ILE A 239 14.29 10.58 1.89
N GLU A 240 14.18 10.39 0.58
CA GLU A 240 14.86 9.32 -0.15
C GLU A 240 16.37 9.42 -0.01
N ASP A 241 16.96 10.59 -0.25
CA ASP A 241 18.41 10.82 -0.16
C ASP A 241 18.92 10.57 1.27
N THR A 242 18.18 11.02 2.30
CA THR A 242 18.55 10.79 3.70
C THR A 242 18.56 9.30 4.03
N LEU A 243 17.52 8.55 3.59
CA LEU A 243 17.42 7.13 3.87
C LEU A 243 18.46 6.31 3.11
N TYR A 244 18.76 6.67 1.86
CA TYR A 244 19.82 5.99 1.10
C TYR A 244 21.21 6.26 1.66
N LYS A 245 21.47 7.51 2.12
CA LYS A 245 22.72 7.83 2.81
C LYS A 245 22.86 7.01 4.09
N TYR A 246 21.83 6.97 4.93
CA TYR A 246 21.80 6.17 6.14
C TYR A 246 22.02 4.67 5.83
N ALA A 247 21.40 4.16 4.76
CA ALA A 247 21.55 2.78 4.32
C ALA A 247 23.00 2.43 3.97
N LEU A 248 23.68 3.31 3.22
CA LEU A 248 25.09 3.13 2.86
C LEU A 248 26.02 3.20 4.08
N GLU A 249 25.80 4.18 4.96
CA GLU A 249 26.61 4.38 6.18
C GLU A 249 26.51 3.19 7.15
N ASN A 250 25.38 2.49 7.16
CA ASN A 250 25.12 1.33 8.02
C ASN A 250 25.22 -0.03 7.29
N GLU A 251 25.66 -0.04 6.04
CA GLU A 251 25.80 -1.24 5.21
C GLU A 251 24.50 -2.07 5.09
N ILE A 252 23.33 -1.39 5.05
CA ILE A 252 22.01 -2.02 4.92
C ILE A 252 21.56 -1.95 3.45
N PRO A 253 21.46 -3.07 2.73
CA PRO A 253 21.30 -3.05 1.28
C PRO A 253 19.88 -2.73 0.80
N ILE A 254 18.84 -2.88 1.65
CA ILE A 254 17.44 -2.75 1.24
C ILE A 254 16.77 -1.58 1.95
N VAL A 255 16.08 -0.72 1.18
CA VAL A 255 15.21 0.33 1.72
C VAL A 255 13.77 0.11 1.25
N ILE A 256 12.87 -0.08 2.20
CA ILE A 256 11.45 -0.38 1.98
C ILE A 256 10.61 0.89 2.16
N PHE A 257 9.81 1.21 1.15
CA PHE A 257 8.91 2.36 1.15
C PHE A 257 7.43 1.97 1.19
N GLY A 258 6.60 2.88 1.68
CA GLY A 258 5.14 2.77 1.72
C GLY A 258 4.42 3.21 0.46
N ASP A 259 5.10 3.27 -0.69
CA ASP A 259 4.50 3.68 -1.95
C ASP A 259 3.44 2.69 -2.43
N MET A 260 2.24 3.21 -2.76
CA MET A 260 1.09 2.42 -3.19
C MET A 260 0.97 2.25 -4.71
N LEU A 261 1.71 3.06 -5.49
CA LEU A 261 1.54 3.13 -6.96
C LEU A 261 2.67 2.48 -7.76
N ALA A 262 3.82 2.26 -7.17
CA ALA A 262 5.04 1.78 -7.84
C ALA A 262 5.02 0.25 -8.06
N THR A 263 4.26 -0.21 -9.03
CA THR A 263 4.10 -1.63 -9.37
C THR A 263 4.86 -2.03 -10.63
N GLY A 264 4.88 -3.30 -10.97
CA GLY A 264 5.58 -3.83 -12.12
C GLY A 264 7.09 -3.64 -12.00
N SER A 265 7.73 -3.05 -12.99
CA SER A 265 9.19 -2.79 -12.99
C SER A 265 9.66 -1.85 -11.89
N GLN A 266 8.75 -1.11 -11.26
CA GLN A 266 9.04 -0.17 -10.18
C GLN A 266 8.82 -0.77 -8.77
N CYS A 267 8.31 -1.98 -8.66
CA CYS A 267 8.04 -2.60 -7.35
C CYS A 267 9.35 -2.89 -6.58
N ILE A 268 10.41 -3.29 -7.30
CA ILE A 268 11.76 -3.45 -6.79
C ILE A 268 12.76 -2.91 -7.82
N THR A 269 13.70 -2.06 -7.39
CA THR A 269 14.69 -1.43 -8.26
C THR A 269 16.02 -1.27 -7.54
N GLU A 270 17.12 -1.30 -8.29
CA GLU A 270 18.42 -0.89 -7.80
C GLU A 270 18.59 0.63 -7.99
N GLN A 271 19.09 1.29 -6.95
CA GLN A 271 19.43 2.70 -6.96
C GLN A 271 20.93 2.85 -6.80
N ILE A 272 21.56 3.60 -7.68
CA ILE A 272 22.97 3.98 -7.58
C ILE A 272 23.01 5.34 -6.88
N CYS A 273 23.61 5.38 -5.69
CA CYS A 273 23.63 6.57 -4.84
C CYS A 273 25.04 7.20 -4.88
N ASN A 274 25.16 8.39 -5.47
CA ASN A 274 26.39 9.16 -5.49
C ASN A 274 26.22 10.38 -4.60
N PHE A 275 26.70 10.31 -3.34
CA PHE A 275 26.61 11.41 -2.37
C PHE A 275 27.89 12.25 -2.26
N ASP A 276 29.00 11.88 -2.96
CA ASP A 276 30.23 12.62 -2.94
C ASP A 276 30.22 13.81 -3.91
N GLU A 277 29.85 14.99 -3.42
CA GLU A 277 30.01 16.24 -4.18
C GLU A 277 31.49 16.67 -4.35
N ASN A 278 32.46 16.00 -3.70
CA ASN A 278 33.86 16.46 -3.62
C ASN A 278 34.90 15.59 -4.34
N THR A 279 34.55 14.48 -4.97
CA THR A 279 35.54 13.68 -5.73
C THR A 279 35.45 13.96 -7.24
N LYS A 280 35.76 15.22 -7.63
CA LYS A 280 36.26 15.51 -8.97
C LYS A 280 37.78 15.27 -9.01
N ASN A 281 38.28 14.11 -8.63
CA ASN A 281 39.67 13.74 -8.87
C ASN A 281 39.78 12.23 -9.12
N GLU A 282 40.01 11.94 -10.39
CA GLU A 282 40.83 10.86 -10.96
C GLU A 282 41.08 9.63 -10.06
N SER A 283 40.16 8.66 -10.08
CA SER A 283 40.52 7.28 -9.78
C SER A 283 39.96 6.36 -10.84
N THR A 284 40.87 5.50 -11.35
CA THR A 284 40.68 4.55 -12.46
C THR A 284 39.92 3.29 -12.06
N ASP A 285 39.28 3.25 -10.89
CA ASP A 285 38.46 2.11 -10.39
C ASP A 285 36.98 2.46 -10.31
N VAL A 286 36.40 2.97 -11.38
CA VAL A 286 35.00 3.37 -11.49
C VAL A 286 34.05 2.19 -11.19
N ASP A 287 34.44 0.98 -11.53
CA ASP A 287 33.56 -0.20 -11.39
C ASP A 287 33.42 -0.69 -9.93
N LYS A 288 34.44 -0.51 -9.08
CA LYS A 288 34.37 -0.92 -7.67
C LYS A 288 33.64 0.08 -6.79
N GLU A 289 33.75 1.39 -7.07
CA GLU A 289 32.98 2.42 -6.35
C GLU A 289 31.49 2.36 -6.67
N VAL A 290 31.12 2.01 -7.91
CA VAL A 290 29.73 1.84 -8.35
C VAL A 290 29.07 0.64 -7.68
N GLU A 291 29.77 -0.47 -7.44
CA GLU A 291 29.21 -1.63 -6.75
C GLU A 291 28.89 -1.35 -5.27
N ASN A 292 29.70 -0.55 -4.59
CA ASN A 292 29.50 -0.23 -3.16
C ASN A 292 28.39 0.77 -2.88
N ASN A 293 27.86 1.45 -3.90
CA ASN A 293 26.83 2.49 -3.76
C ASN A 293 25.44 2.04 -4.26
N LYS A 294 25.22 0.73 -4.38
CA LYS A 294 23.91 0.20 -4.80
C LYS A 294 23.01 -0.06 -3.60
N ILE A 295 21.79 0.48 -3.66
CA ILE A 295 20.72 0.23 -2.70
C ILE A 295 19.51 -0.36 -3.42
N ILE A 296 18.93 -1.39 -2.85
CA ILE A 296 17.68 -1.99 -3.33
C ILE A 296 16.51 -1.21 -2.76
N ARG A 297 15.74 -0.56 -3.63
CA ARG A 297 14.46 0.06 -3.28
C ARG A 297 13.34 -0.95 -3.45
N LEU A 298 12.58 -1.21 -2.39
CA LEU A 298 11.38 -2.06 -2.41
C LEU A 298 10.15 -1.25 -2.04
N ASN A 299 9.17 -1.16 -2.97
CA ASN A 299 7.88 -0.51 -2.74
C ASN A 299 6.86 -1.57 -2.32
N LEU A 300 6.86 -1.94 -1.04
CA LEU A 300 6.23 -3.15 -0.53
C LEU A 300 4.70 -3.20 -0.71
N PRO A 301 3.90 -2.15 -0.39
CA PRO A 301 2.45 -2.19 -0.63
C PRO A 301 2.12 -2.22 -2.13
N ALA A 302 2.89 -1.50 -2.95
CA ALA A 302 2.67 -1.43 -4.39
C ALA A 302 2.96 -2.78 -5.07
N SER A 303 3.98 -3.53 -4.64
CA SER A 303 4.30 -4.84 -5.20
C SER A 303 3.13 -5.83 -5.07
N LEU A 304 2.31 -5.69 -4.03
CA LEU A 304 1.12 -6.48 -3.76
C LEU A 304 -0.18 -5.82 -4.26
N SER A 305 -0.11 -4.66 -4.93
CA SER A 305 -1.27 -3.87 -5.35
C SER A 305 -2.31 -3.67 -4.23
N VAL A 306 -1.83 -3.29 -3.04
CA VAL A 306 -2.66 -3.12 -1.83
C VAL A 306 -3.60 -1.94 -1.99
N SER A 307 -4.88 -2.12 -1.65
CA SER A 307 -5.85 -1.03 -1.52
C SER A 307 -5.79 -0.36 -0.14
N LYS A 308 -6.35 0.84 -0.02
CA LYS A 308 -6.47 1.51 1.30
C LYS A 308 -7.33 0.72 2.28
N LEU A 309 -8.33 -0.03 1.81
CA LEU A 309 -9.14 -0.89 2.65
C LEU A 309 -8.32 -2.05 3.22
N GLU A 310 -7.56 -2.76 2.38
CA GLU A 310 -6.66 -3.84 2.81
C GLU A 310 -5.61 -3.32 3.80
N ASN A 311 -5.02 -2.14 3.52
CA ASN A 311 -4.07 -1.49 4.40
C ASN A 311 -4.69 -1.18 5.77
N LYS A 312 -5.88 -0.52 5.80
CA LYS A 312 -6.61 -0.22 7.04
C LYS A 312 -7.01 -1.47 7.80
N SER A 313 -7.38 -2.54 7.11
CA SER A 313 -7.73 -3.83 7.74
C SER A 313 -6.57 -4.37 8.59
N LEU A 314 -5.36 -4.42 8.06
CA LEU A 314 -4.18 -4.89 8.80
C LEU A 314 -3.76 -3.91 9.91
N THR A 315 -3.64 -2.61 9.58
CA THR A 315 -3.13 -1.60 10.53
C THR A 315 -4.08 -1.28 11.68
N SER A 316 -5.39 -1.54 11.53
CA SER A 316 -6.39 -1.29 12.58
C SER A 316 -6.15 -2.12 13.85
N HIS A 317 -5.49 -3.27 13.75
CA HIS A 317 -5.17 -4.14 14.88
C HIS A 317 -4.11 -3.56 15.82
N TYR A 318 -3.36 -2.57 15.36
CA TYR A 318 -2.34 -1.87 16.14
C TYR A 318 -2.85 -0.58 16.81
N ASN A 319 -4.16 -0.29 16.72
CA ASN A 319 -4.81 0.87 17.35
C ASN A 319 -4.08 2.20 17.14
N LEU A 320 -3.59 2.44 15.92
CA LEU A 320 -2.92 3.68 15.56
C LEU A 320 -3.94 4.84 15.45
N ILE A 321 -3.51 6.03 15.81
CA ILE A 321 -4.34 7.24 15.67
C ILE A 321 -4.62 7.48 14.20
N LYS A 322 -5.90 7.59 13.85
CA LYS A 322 -6.34 7.88 12.47
C LYS A 322 -6.32 9.38 12.22
N PHE A 323 -5.76 9.76 11.08
CA PHE A 323 -5.76 11.15 10.62
C PHE A 323 -6.86 11.36 9.59
N LYS A 324 -7.54 12.51 9.71
CA LYS A 324 -8.53 12.95 8.71
C LYS A 324 -7.85 13.89 7.72
N GLY A 325 -8.23 13.80 6.44
CA GLY A 325 -7.71 14.65 5.37
C GLY A 325 -6.53 14.04 4.61
N PHE A 326 -5.94 14.84 3.75
CA PHE A 326 -4.89 14.44 2.82
C PHE A 326 -3.60 15.24 3.05
N GLY A 327 -2.49 14.54 3.18
CA GLY A 327 -1.17 15.15 3.31
C GLY A 327 -0.79 15.57 4.73
N CYS A 328 0.26 16.38 4.84
CA CYS A 328 0.80 16.90 6.10
C CYS A 328 0.35 18.36 6.37
N PRO A 329 0.56 18.90 7.58
CA PRO A 329 0.20 20.29 7.88
C PRO A 329 0.85 21.33 6.98
N LEU A 330 2.11 21.14 6.56
CA LEU A 330 2.75 22.04 5.58
C LEU A 330 1.95 22.12 4.28
N LEU A 331 1.52 20.96 3.75
CA LEU A 331 0.73 20.91 2.53
C LEU A 331 -0.62 21.61 2.70
N TYR A 332 -1.26 21.45 3.86
CA TYR A 332 -2.50 22.13 4.21
C TYR A 332 -2.33 23.67 4.16
N GLU A 333 -1.30 24.19 4.82
CA GLU A 333 -1.02 25.64 4.82
C GLU A 333 -0.68 26.20 3.43
N VAL A 334 0.06 25.43 2.61
CA VAL A 334 0.34 25.77 1.22
C VAL A 334 -0.95 25.81 0.39
N HIS A 335 -1.84 24.83 0.56
CA HIS A 335 -3.13 24.82 -0.14
C HIS A 335 -4.05 25.97 0.26
N LYS A 336 -4.00 26.40 1.53
CA LYS A 336 -4.75 27.53 2.05
C LYS A 336 -4.26 28.83 1.43
N LYS A 337 -2.95 29.04 1.39
CA LYS A 337 -2.33 30.25 0.83
C LYS A 337 -2.36 30.27 -0.71
N PHE A 338 -2.23 29.12 -1.36
CA PHE A 338 -2.14 28.98 -2.82
C PHE A 338 -3.14 27.93 -3.34
N PRO A 339 -4.41 28.30 -3.53
CA PRO A 339 -5.46 27.34 -3.92
C PRO A 339 -5.18 26.55 -5.20
N HIS A 340 -4.40 27.13 -6.15
CA HIS A 340 -4.02 26.43 -7.39
C HIS A 340 -3.16 25.18 -7.15
N MET A 341 -2.46 25.09 -6.01
CA MET A 341 -1.67 23.92 -5.61
C MET A 341 -2.52 22.69 -5.27
N LYS A 342 -3.80 22.87 -4.90
CA LYS A 342 -4.75 21.77 -4.68
C LYS A 342 -4.87 20.84 -5.89
N ARG A 343 -4.68 21.39 -7.12
CA ARG A 343 -4.72 20.60 -8.37
C ARG A 343 -3.77 19.40 -8.34
N TYR A 344 -2.58 19.55 -7.84
CA TYR A 344 -1.58 18.46 -7.84
C TYR A 344 -1.97 17.35 -6.86
N SER A 345 -2.51 17.70 -5.70
CA SER A 345 -3.03 16.74 -4.73
C SER A 345 -4.28 16.00 -5.25
N ILE A 346 -5.19 16.72 -5.91
CA ILE A 346 -6.34 16.12 -6.59
C ILE A 346 -5.88 15.13 -7.67
N GLN A 347 -4.89 15.48 -8.48
CA GLN A 347 -4.34 14.59 -9.50
C GLN A 347 -3.73 13.33 -8.89
N ARG A 348 -3.10 13.42 -7.70
CA ARG A 348 -2.59 12.25 -6.97
C ARG A 348 -3.74 11.35 -6.50
N ILE A 349 -4.77 11.92 -5.87
CA ILE A 349 -5.97 11.17 -5.43
C ILE A 349 -6.61 10.44 -6.63
N LEU A 350 -6.78 11.13 -7.77
CA LEU A 350 -7.34 10.52 -8.98
C LEU A 350 -6.45 9.40 -9.56
N ARG A 351 -5.14 9.49 -9.43
CA ARG A 351 -4.23 8.39 -9.83
C ARG A 351 -4.39 7.18 -8.91
N GLU A 352 -4.49 7.39 -7.60
CA GLU A 352 -4.72 6.32 -6.63
C GLU A 352 -6.07 5.65 -6.87
N THR A 353 -7.12 6.42 -7.20
CA THR A 353 -8.44 5.89 -7.55
C THR A 353 -8.40 5.03 -8.82
N ARG A 354 -7.78 5.54 -9.89
CA ARG A 354 -7.66 4.79 -11.14
C ARG A 354 -6.86 3.50 -11.01
N SER A 355 -5.94 3.45 -10.07
CA SER A 355 -5.12 2.25 -9.82
C SER A 355 -5.75 1.25 -8.85
N GLY A 356 -6.98 1.49 -8.37
CA GLY A 356 -7.66 0.63 -7.41
C GLY A 356 -7.09 0.70 -5.99
N VAL A 357 -6.28 1.72 -5.68
CA VAL A 357 -5.76 1.99 -4.33
C VAL A 357 -6.83 2.62 -3.46
N LEU A 358 -7.56 3.60 -4.01
CA LEU A 358 -8.65 4.32 -3.34
C LEU A 358 -9.99 3.98 -3.98
N GLU A 359 -11.01 3.74 -3.17
CA GLU A 359 -12.39 3.68 -3.63
C GLU A 359 -12.88 5.08 -4.06
N PRO A 360 -13.78 5.16 -5.07
CA PRO A 360 -14.31 6.44 -5.56
C PRO A 360 -14.95 7.30 -4.46
N GLY A 361 -15.65 6.71 -3.50
CA GLY A 361 -16.25 7.42 -2.36
C GLY A 361 -15.19 8.05 -1.46
N GLU A 362 -14.15 7.30 -1.10
CA GLU A 362 -13.03 7.81 -0.30
C GLU A 362 -12.30 8.96 -1.03
N ALA A 363 -12.12 8.82 -2.35
CA ALA A 363 -11.49 9.85 -3.17
C ALA A 363 -12.29 11.16 -3.17
N LEU A 364 -13.62 11.07 -3.28
CA LEU A 364 -14.51 12.23 -3.18
C LEU A 364 -14.40 12.91 -1.80
N ASP A 365 -14.43 12.16 -0.72
CA ASP A 365 -14.28 12.70 0.64
C ASP A 365 -12.95 13.44 0.82
N LEU A 366 -11.85 12.87 0.31
CA LEU A 366 -10.54 13.52 0.34
C LEU A 366 -10.51 14.81 -0.50
N ILE A 367 -11.12 14.82 -1.69
CA ILE A 367 -11.20 16.02 -2.53
C ILE A 367 -12.07 17.09 -1.86
N TRP A 368 -13.23 16.69 -1.30
CA TRP A 368 -14.10 17.60 -0.56
C TRP A 368 -13.41 18.24 0.66
N SER A 369 -12.52 17.50 1.33
CA SER A 369 -11.77 18.05 2.46
C SER A 369 -10.89 19.26 2.10
N PHE A 370 -10.56 19.47 0.82
CA PHE A 370 -9.83 20.66 0.37
C PHE A 370 -10.70 21.92 0.25
N TYR A 371 -12.01 21.77 0.21
CA TYR A 371 -12.96 22.87 -0.03
C TYR A 371 -13.81 23.20 1.19
N ASN A 372 -13.96 22.26 2.11
CA ASN A 372 -14.76 22.43 3.35
C ASN A 372 -13.86 22.72 4.56
N THR A 373 -12.87 23.59 4.39
CA THR A 373 -11.98 24.06 5.46
C THR A 373 -12.46 25.42 5.96
N ASP A 374 -13.62 25.46 6.60
CA ASP A 374 -14.05 26.57 7.43
C ASP A 374 -13.85 26.24 8.91
#